data_e193b971c3acc466e4c6f1bff88207e0
#
_entry.id   e193b971c3acc466e4c6f1bff88207e0
#
_cell.length_a   1.000
_cell.length_b   1.000
_cell.length_c   1.000
_cell.angle_alpha   90.00
_cell.angle_beta   90.00
_cell.angle_gamma   90.00
#
_symmetry.space_group_name_H-M   'P 1'
#
loop_
_entity.id
_entity.type
_entity.pdbx_description
1 polymer ?
#
loop_
_entity_poly.entity_id
_entity_poly.type
_entity_poly.pdbx_seq_one_letter_code
_entity_poly.pdbx_strand_id
1 'polypeptide(L)'
;MNEKELILLLQQGDETAFEALVRLYEKKIYTLCRRMCGNDEDAQEAAQDAFLSLWRSAKSFRGDASLSTWLYRLATNACIDLLRRNQRGGERVSLDDEETTFELVDAAPLPEQALERKETQRLVNEGLAALPEDYRAILLLRETEGLSYAEIADAMHMELGTVKSRISRGRVLLRNYLSASGNFFDSASSKVTECNRGEMSAK
;
A
#
# COMPACT_ATOMS: atom_id res chain seq x y z
N MET A 1 4.32 -13.83 23.04
CA MET A 1 3.20 -12.96 23.43
C MET A 1 2.23 -12.91 22.26
N ASN A 2 0.97 -13.21 22.45
CA ASN A 2 -0.01 -13.19 21.36
C ASN A 2 -0.54 -11.74 21.14
N GLU A 3 -1.17 -11.48 19.99
CA GLU A 3 -1.68 -10.15 19.64
C GLU A 3 -2.67 -9.58 20.66
N LYS A 4 -3.51 -10.43 21.23
CA LYS A 4 -4.51 -10.01 22.25
C LYS A 4 -3.84 -9.56 23.56
N GLU A 5 -2.78 -10.24 23.97
CA GLU A 5 -2.00 -9.85 25.16
C GLU A 5 -1.30 -8.52 24.93
N LEU A 6 -0.71 -8.31 23.74
CA LEU A 6 -0.09 -7.04 23.36
C LEU A 6 -1.09 -5.88 23.41
N ILE A 7 -2.30 -6.09 22.90
CA ILE A 7 -3.36 -5.06 22.93
C ILE A 7 -3.74 -4.71 24.37
N LEU A 8 -3.92 -5.70 25.22
CA LEU A 8 -4.29 -5.46 26.63
C LEU A 8 -3.22 -4.67 27.40
N LEU A 9 -1.95 -5.03 27.20
CA LEU A 9 -0.82 -4.30 27.79
C LEU A 9 -0.70 -2.90 27.23
N LEU A 10 -0.88 -2.72 25.91
CA LEU A 10 -0.90 -1.41 25.28
C LEU A 10 -1.99 -0.50 25.85
N GLN A 11 -3.19 -1.06 26.12
CA GLN A 11 -4.31 -0.33 26.73
C GLN A 11 -4.01 0.10 28.17
N GLN A 12 -3.13 -0.63 28.87
CA GLN A 12 -2.64 -0.28 30.21
C GLN A 12 -1.53 0.75 30.18
N GLY A 13 -1.02 1.11 29.00
CA GLY A 13 0.07 2.05 28.82
C GLY A 13 1.46 1.42 28.98
N ASP A 14 1.58 0.12 28.70
CA ASP A 14 2.87 -0.58 28.75
C ASP A 14 3.73 -0.22 27.53
N GLU A 15 4.84 0.46 27.78
CA GLU A 15 5.77 0.91 26.74
C GLU A 15 6.47 -0.28 26.05
N THR A 16 6.72 -1.37 26.76
CA THR A 16 7.38 -2.55 26.19
C THR A 16 6.47 -3.27 25.18
N ALA A 17 5.16 -3.29 25.46
CA ALA A 17 4.17 -3.79 24.51
C ALA A 17 4.06 -2.89 23.29
N PHE A 18 4.15 -1.58 23.46
CA PHE A 18 4.18 -0.63 22.34
C PHE A 18 5.43 -0.83 21.46
N GLU A 19 6.61 -0.92 22.04
CA GLU A 19 7.84 -1.21 21.30
C GLU A 19 7.75 -2.54 20.52
N ALA A 20 7.20 -3.57 21.15
CA ALA A 20 7.02 -4.86 20.49
C ALA A 20 6.08 -4.76 19.27
N LEU A 21 5.00 -3.98 19.38
CA LEU A 21 4.09 -3.70 18.28
C LEU A 21 4.75 -2.89 17.16
N VAL A 22 5.50 -1.85 17.52
CA VAL A 22 6.27 -1.08 16.53
C VAL A 22 7.19 -2.00 15.75
N ARG A 23 8.03 -2.81 16.41
CA ARG A 23 8.94 -3.76 15.75
C ARG A 23 8.23 -4.77 14.85
N LEU A 24 7.01 -5.19 15.23
CA LEU A 24 6.22 -6.16 14.44
C LEU A 24 5.67 -5.54 13.15
N TYR A 25 5.28 -4.25 13.21
CA TYR A 25 4.53 -3.61 12.13
C TYR A 25 5.30 -2.51 11.39
N GLU A 26 6.46 -2.02 11.91
CA GLU A 26 7.18 -0.88 11.34
C GLU A 26 7.45 -1.03 9.83
N LYS A 27 7.98 -2.19 9.41
CA LYS A 27 8.29 -2.43 8.00
C LYS A 27 7.04 -2.39 7.11
N LYS A 28 5.93 -2.97 7.57
CA LYS A 28 4.67 -3.00 6.80
C LYS A 28 4.05 -1.60 6.70
N ILE A 29 3.99 -0.89 7.82
CA ILE A 29 3.43 0.46 7.89
C ILE A 29 4.28 1.43 7.09
N TYR A 30 5.61 1.40 7.25
CA TYR A 30 6.50 2.23 6.46
C TYR A 30 6.33 1.96 4.96
N THR A 31 6.27 0.69 4.54
CA THR A 31 6.07 0.32 3.12
C THR A 31 4.74 0.85 2.58
N LEU A 32 3.66 0.77 3.35
CA LEU A 32 2.37 1.35 2.99
C LEU A 32 2.48 2.87 2.84
N CYS A 33 3.04 3.56 3.84
CA CYS A 33 3.24 5.02 3.81
C CYS A 33 4.12 5.45 2.64
N ARG A 34 5.19 4.72 2.33
CA ARG A 34 6.09 5.00 1.20
C ARG A 34 5.36 4.94 -0.15
N ARG A 35 4.51 3.94 -0.33
CA ARG A 35 3.67 3.81 -1.53
C ARG A 35 2.55 4.85 -1.59
N MET A 36 2.05 5.30 -0.46
CA MET A 36 1.06 6.36 -0.36
C MET A 36 1.64 7.74 -0.66
N CYS A 37 2.75 8.09 -0.02
CA CYS A 37 3.34 9.43 -0.07
C CYS A 37 4.24 9.65 -1.27
N GLY A 38 4.93 8.59 -1.75
CA GLY A 38 5.83 8.66 -2.90
C GLY A 38 7.27 9.03 -2.56
N ASN A 39 7.56 9.54 -1.38
CA ASN A 39 8.90 9.88 -0.90
C ASN A 39 9.15 9.38 0.52
N ASP A 40 10.43 9.32 0.93
CA ASP A 40 10.83 8.73 2.21
C ASP A 40 10.54 9.65 3.40
N GLU A 41 10.67 10.95 3.23
CA GLU A 41 10.46 11.94 4.29
C GLU A 41 9.00 11.93 4.77
N ASP A 42 8.07 12.13 3.85
CA ASP A 42 6.64 12.06 4.15
C ASP A 42 6.21 10.67 4.66
N ALA A 43 6.82 9.60 4.14
CA ALA A 43 6.53 8.25 4.58
C ALA A 43 6.95 8.00 6.04
N GLN A 44 8.10 8.51 6.45
CA GLN A 44 8.58 8.43 7.84
C GLN A 44 7.68 9.24 8.76
N GLU A 45 7.33 10.48 8.39
CA GLU A 45 6.41 11.34 9.15
C GLU A 45 5.05 10.64 9.33
N ALA A 46 4.45 10.16 8.25
CA ALA A 46 3.15 9.49 8.32
C ALA A 46 3.19 8.19 9.14
N ALA A 47 4.26 7.39 9.02
CA ALA A 47 4.42 6.17 9.81
C ALA A 47 4.58 6.48 11.30
N GLN A 48 5.35 7.50 11.65
CA GLN A 48 5.51 7.96 13.03
C GLN A 48 4.17 8.44 13.60
N ASP A 49 3.43 9.26 12.85
CA ASP A 49 2.10 9.75 13.25
C ASP A 49 1.10 8.61 13.45
N ALA A 50 1.17 7.56 12.62
CA ALA A 50 0.33 6.37 12.77
C ALA A 50 0.61 5.64 14.09
N PHE A 51 1.88 5.41 14.45
CA PHE A 51 2.24 4.78 15.72
C PHE A 51 1.94 5.67 16.94
N LEU A 52 2.14 6.97 16.84
CA LEU A 52 1.72 7.91 17.89
C LEU A 52 0.21 7.91 18.09
N SER A 53 -0.56 7.83 17.00
CA SER A 53 -2.01 7.71 17.04
C SER A 53 -2.46 6.37 17.62
N LEU A 54 -1.77 5.27 17.32
CA LEU A 54 -1.96 3.97 17.94
C LEU A 54 -1.82 4.08 19.47
N TRP A 55 -0.71 4.64 19.95
CA TRP A 55 -0.44 4.82 21.38
C TRP A 55 -1.52 5.65 22.07
N ARG A 56 -1.86 6.81 21.50
CA ARG A 56 -2.85 7.74 22.07
C ARG A 56 -4.25 7.15 22.11
N SER A 57 -4.62 6.36 21.12
CA SER A 57 -5.97 5.80 20.97
C SER A 57 -6.11 4.36 21.47
N ALA A 58 -5.03 3.75 22.02
CA ALA A 58 -5.03 2.37 22.49
C ALA A 58 -6.16 2.04 23.44
N LYS A 59 -6.44 2.91 24.42
CA LYS A 59 -7.51 2.74 25.40
C LYS A 59 -8.91 2.69 24.78
N SER A 60 -9.11 3.28 23.61
CA SER A 60 -10.40 3.31 22.91
C SER A 60 -10.59 2.15 21.93
N PHE A 61 -9.56 1.33 21.71
CA PHE A 61 -9.65 0.17 20.83
C PHE A 61 -10.57 -0.90 21.42
N ARG A 62 -11.66 -1.21 20.71
CA ARG A 62 -12.69 -2.15 21.17
C ARG A 62 -12.52 -3.58 20.65
N GLY A 63 -11.59 -3.79 19.72
CA GLY A 63 -11.37 -5.11 19.10
C GLY A 63 -12.41 -5.48 18.02
N ASP A 64 -13.18 -4.49 17.52
CA ASP A 64 -14.17 -4.70 16.45
C ASP A 64 -13.50 -5.08 15.12
N ALA A 65 -12.26 -4.66 14.92
CA ALA A 65 -11.39 -5.04 13.81
C ALA A 65 -10.09 -5.68 14.32
N SER A 66 -9.32 -6.30 13.43
CA SER A 66 -7.96 -6.75 13.78
C SER A 66 -7.05 -5.56 14.10
N LEU A 67 -6.00 -5.80 14.91
CA LEU A 67 -5.01 -4.77 15.19
C LEU A 67 -4.36 -4.24 13.91
N SER A 68 -4.06 -5.14 12.98
CA SER A 68 -3.48 -4.77 11.67
C SER A 68 -4.42 -3.86 10.87
N THR A 69 -5.71 -4.19 10.78
CA THR A 69 -6.71 -3.36 10.11
C THR A 69 -6.82 -1.97 10.75
N TRP A 70 -6.80 -1.93 12.09
CA TRP A 70 -6.82 -0.66 12.82
C TRP A 70 -5.56 0.17 12.56
N LEU A 71 -4.39 -0.44 12.59
CA LEU A 71 -3.12 0.24 12.32
C LEU A 71 -3.03 0.73 10.86
N TYR A 72 -3.50 -0.06 9.89
CA TYR A 72 -3.62 0.38 8.49
C TYR A 72 -4.54 1.59 8.34
N ARG A 73 -5.65 1.63 9.08
CA ARG A 73 -6.51 2.82 9.13
C ARG A 73 -5.75 4.05 9.61
N LEU A 74 -5.02 3.93 10.73
CA LEU A 74 -4.24 5.05 11.28
C LEU A 74 -3.18 5.53 10.29
N ALA A 75 -2.44 4.60 9.67
CA ALA A 75 -1.41 4.92 8.68
C ALA A 75 -2.00 5.58 7.43
N THR A 76 -3.10 5.06 6.90
CA THR A 76 -3.76 5.61 5.72
C THR A 76 -4.28 7.03 5.98
N ASN A 77 -4.89 7.26 7.15
CA ASN A 77 -5.36 8.58 7.54
C ASN A 77 -4.20 9.57 7.67
N ALA A 78 -3.10 9.16 8.33
CA ALA A 78 -1.90 10.00 8.45
C ALA A 78 -1.34 10.40 7.08
N CYS A 79 -1.24 9.44 6.14
CA CYS A 79 -0.80 9.73 4.77
C CYS A 79 -1.73 10.70 4.04
N ILE A 80 -3.06 10.47 4.10
CA ILE A 80 -4.04 11.33 3.43
C ILE A 80 -4.00 12.75 4.00
N ASP A 81 -3.92 12.89 5.31
CA ASP A 81 -3.87 14.19 5.98
C ASP A 81 -2.58 14.95 5.64
N LEU A 82 -1.43 14.24 5.60
CA LEU A 82 -0.15 14.80 5.20
C LEU A 82 -0.18 15.27 3.73
N LEU A 83 -0.63 14.42 2.81
CA LEU A 83 -0.72 14.76 1.39
C LEU A 83 -1.63 15.97 1.14
N ARG A 84 -2.79 16.03 1.82
CA ARG A 84 -3.71 17.18 1.73
C ARG A 84 -3.09 18.46 2.31
N ARG A 85 -2.29 18.33 3.38
CA ARG A 85 -1.57 19.48 3.96
C ARG A 85 -0.51 20.01 2.98
N ASN A 86 0.29 19.13 2.37
CA ASN A 86 1.33 19.50 1.40
C ASN A 86 0.72 20.14 0.15
N GLN A 87 -0.41 19.64 -0.35
CA GLN A 87 -1.13 20.25 -1.48
C GLN A 87 -1.61 21.68 -1.18
N ARG A 88 -2.07 21.95 0.04
CA ARG A 88 -2.50 23.30 0.46
C ARG A 88 -1.34 24.26 0.68
N GLY A 89 -0.20 23.75 1.14
CA GLY A 89 1.05 24.51 1.35
C GLY A 89 1.77 24.90 0.05
N GLY A 90 1.36 24.38 -1.11
CA GLY A 90 1.97 24.68 -2.41
C GLY A 90 3.29 23.94 -2.65
N GLU A 91 3.75 23.11 -1.75
CA GLU A 91 4.89 22.22 -1.93
C GLU A 91 4.48 21.02 -2.79
N ARG A 92 4.74 21.13 -4.07
CA ARG A 92 4.80 19.95 -4.95
C ARG A 92 6.09 19.24 -4.62
N VAL A 93 6.01 18.16 -3.85
CA VAL A 93 7.15 17.27 -3.66
C VAL A 93 7.51 16.68 -5.01
N SER A 94 8.70 17.03 -5.49
CA SER A 94 9.33 16.48 -6.68
C SER A 94 9.50 14.96 -6.49
N LEU A 95 9.11 14.18 -7.49
CA LEU A 95 9.32 12.72 -7.55
C LEU A 95 10.78 12.35 -7.87
N ASP A 96 11.74 13.17 -7.46
CA ASP A 96 13.17 12.92 -7.64
C ASP A 96 13.77 12.45 -6.31
N ASP A 97 13.54 11.19 -5.96
CA ASP A 97 14.34 10.52 -4.95
C ASP A 97 14.72 9.11 -5.39
N GLU A 98 16.01 8.83 -5.16
CA GLU A 98 16.75 7.64 -5.54
C GLU A 98 16.04 6.32 -5.26
N GLU A 99 16.21 5.41 -6.19
CA GLU A 99 15.79 4.01 -6.22
C GLU A 99 15.91 3.29 -4.86
N THR A 100 14.90 3.38 -4.03
CA THR A 100 14.74 2.39 -2.95
C THR A 100 13.97 1.20 -3.53
N THR A 101 14.73 0.29 -4.10
CA THR A 101 14.23 -1.00 -4.58
C THR A 101 13.77 -1.82 -3.39
N PHE A 102 12.46 -1.90 -3.15
CA PHE A 102 11.92 -2.90 -2.25
C PHE A 102 12.02 -4.25 -2.93
N GLU A 103 13.05 -5.01 -2.59
CA GLU A 103 13.16 -6.41 -2.96
C GLU A 103 11.99 -7.20 -2.33
N LEU A 104 11.06 -7.62 -3.16
CA LEU A 104 10.32 -8.83 -2.86
C LEU A 104 11.34 -9.96 -2.91
N VAL A 105 11.66 -10.53 -1.75
CA VAL A 105 12.56 -11.67 -1.63
C VAL A 105 11.88 -12.87 -2.26
N ASP A 106 12.14 -13.07 -3.55
CA ASP A 106 11.96 -14.35 -4.23
C ASP A 106 13.14 -14.55 -5.17
N ALA A 107 13.65 -15.78 -5.19
CA ALA A 107 14.77 -16.35 -5.94
C ALA A 107 15.45 -15.43 -6.97
N ALA A 108 16.76 -15.26 -6.84
CA ALA A 108 17.59 -14.39 -7.68
C ALA A 108 17.23 -14.49 -9.18
N PRO A 109 16.58 -13.48 -9.76
CA PRO A 109 16.23 -13.48 -11.18
C PRO A 109 17.48 -13.21 -12.03
N LEU A 110 17.47 -13.71 -13.26
CA LEU A 110 18.46 -13.32 -14.27
C LEU A 110 18.50 -11.79 -14.41
N PRO A 111 19.69 -11.16 -14.68
CA PRO A 111 19.86 -9.72 -14.69
C PRO A 111 18.85 -8.95 -15.57
N GLU A 112 18.49 -9.49 -16.73
CA GLU A 112 17.51 -8.90 -17.65
C GLU A 112 16.09 -8.89 -17.04
N GLN A 113 15.69 -9.98 -16.36
CA GLN A 113 14.39 -10.06 -15.69
C GLN A 113 14.32 -9.14 -14.46
N ALA A 114 15.45 -8.88 -13.81
CA ALA A 114 15.54 -7.95 -12.70
C ALA A 114 15.31 -6.51 -13.16
N LEU A 115 15.85 -6.13 -14.32
CA LEU A 115 15.67 -4.81 -14.91
C LEU A 115 14.21 -4.59 -15.35
N GLU A 116 13.60 -5.54 -16.06
CA GLU A 116 12.19 -5.47 -16.46
C GLU A 116 11.24 -5.36 -15.25
N ARG A 117 11.53 -6.09 -14.17
CA ARG A 117 10.74 -6.01 -12.93
C ARG A 117 10.86 -4.64 -12.27
N LYS A 118 12.06 -4.07 -12.21
CA LYS A 118 12.29 -2.73 -11.65
C LYS A 118 11.53 -1.66 -12.46
N GLU A 119 11.62 -1.71 -13.78
CA GLU A 119 10.91 -0.76 -14.64
C GLU A 119 9.38 -0.90 -14.51
N THR A 120 8.87 -2.14 -14.49
CA THR A 120 7.47 -2.42 -14.23
C THR A 120 7.02 -1.86 -12.88
N GLN A 121 7.83 -2.06 -11.84
CA GLN A 121 7.51 -1.59 -10.49
C GLN A 121 7.53 -0.06 -10.42
N ARG A 122 8.46 0.59 -11.09
CA ARG A 122 8.51 2.05 -11.21
C ARG A 122 7.24 2.59 -11.85
N LEU A 123 6.85 2.07 -13.01
CA LEU A 123 5.64 2.48 -13.73
C LEU A 123 4.36 2.28 -12.89
N VAL A 124 4.26 1.17 -12.16
CA VAL A 124 3.11 0.92 -11.25
C VAL A 124 3.09 1.95 -10.12
N ASN A 125 4.24 2.26 -9.51
CA ASN A 125 4.33 3.25 -8.44
C ASN A 125 3.98 4.65 -8.94
N GLU A 126 4.46 5.05 -10.12
CA GLU A 126 4.10 6.32 -10.77
C GLU A 126 2.60 6.37 -11.07
N GLY A 127 2.03 5.27 -11.59
CA GLY A 127 0.59 5.16 -11.83
C GLY A 127 -0.24 5.27 -10.55
N LEU A 128 0.20 4.65 -9.46
CA LEU A 128 -0.43 4.81 -8.15
C LEU A 128 -0.32 6.25 -7.64
N ALA A 129 0.85 6.89 -7.80
CA ALA A 129 1.06 8.27 -7.40
C ALA A 129 0.16 9.27 -8.16
N ALA A 130 -0.18 8.95 -9.41
CA ALA A 130 -1.09 9.77 -10.22
C ALA A 130 -2.58 9.63 -9.83
N LEU A 131 -2.95 8.62 -9.02
CA LEU A 131 -4.33 8.50 -8.55
C LEU A 131 -4.64 9.47 -7.41
N PRO A 132 -5.92 9.93 -7.29
CA PRO A 132 -6.38 10.58 -6.07
C PRO A 132 -6.13 9.70 -4.84
N GLU A 133 -5.82 10.32 -3.69
CA GLU A 133 -5.34 9.64 -2.48
C GLU A 133 -6.27 8.52 -2.01
N ASP A 134 -7.59 8.75 -2.04
CA ASP A 134 -8.60 7.78 -1.63
C ASP A 134 -8.59 6.50 -2.50
N TYR A 135 -8.38 6.65 -3.83
CA TYR A 135 -8.28 5.49 -4.73
C TYR A 135 -6.98 4.75 -4.55
N ARG A 136 -5.87 5.49 -4.39
CA ARG A 136 -4.55 4.93 -4.09
C ARG A 136 -4.58 4.10 -2.81
N ALA A 137 -5.11 4.67 -1.72
CA ALA A 137 -5.25 4.02 -0.43
C ALA A 137 -6.01 2.70 -0.53
N ILE A 138 -7.21 2.73 -1.13
CA ILE A 138 -8.07 1.54 -1.26
C ILE A 138 -7.40 0.44 -2.09
N LEU A 139 -6.70 0.79 -3.17
CA LEU A 139 -5.97 -0.18 -3.98
C LEU A 139 -4.80 -0.79 -3.22
N LEU A 140 -4.02 0.00 -2.50
CA LEU A 140 -2.91 -0.50 -1.69
C LEU A 140 -3.40 -1.43 -0.59
N LEU A 141 -4.45 -1.06 0.15
CA LEU A 141 -5.04 -1.91 1.18
C LEU A 141 -5.56 -3.23 0.59
N ARG A 142 -6.13 -3.22 -0.61
CA ARG A 142 -6.65 -4.42 -1.25
C ARG A 142 -5.57 -5.30 -1.85
N GLU A 143 -4.71 -4.71 -2.70
CA GLU A 143 -3.79 -5.47 -3.57
C GLU A 143 -2.47 -5.81 -2.85
N THR A 144 -2.05 -4.95 -1.91
CA THR A 144 -0.78 -5.11 -1.20
C THR A 144 -0.97 -5.74 0.18
N GLU A 145 -1.92 -5.22 0.96
CA GLU A 145 -2.14 -5.68 2.33
C GLU A 145 -3.17 -6.82 2.41
N GLY A 146 -3.86 -7.11 1.31
CA GLY A 146 -4.79 -8.24 1.20
C GLY A 146 -6.08 -8.10 1.98
N LEU A 147 -6.45 -6.87 2.41
CA LEU A 147 -7.67 -6.64 3.20
C LEU A 147 -8.92 -7.02 2.40
N SER A 148 -9.89 -7.59 3.09
CA SER A 148 -11.23 -7.81 2.55
C SER A 148 -11.95 -6.47 2.32
N TYR A 149 -13.00 -6.48 1.51
CA TYR A 149 -13.80 -5.27 1.28
C TYR A 149 -14.45 -4.74 2.56
N ALA A 150 -14.81 -5.62 3.49
CA ALA A 150 -15.37 -5.23 4.77
C ALA A 150 -14.31 -4.53 5.65
N GLU A 151 -13.10 -5.09 5.75
CA GLU A 151 -12.00 -4.47 6.49
C GLU A 151 -11.59 -3.12 5.90
N ILE A 152 -11.61 -2.97 4.56
CA ILE A 152 -11.37 -1.68 3.90
C ILE A 152 -12.49 -0.69 4.22
N ALA A 153 -13.76 -1.14 4.24
CA ALA A 153 -14.90 -0.31 4.59
C ALA A 153 -14.75 0.24 6.02
N ASP A 154 -14.35 -0.60 6.96
CA ASP A 154 -14.07 -0.21 8.34
C ASP A 154 -12.85 0.72 8.44
N ALA A 155 -11.75 0.39 7.74
CA ALA A 155 -10.53 1.18 7.76
C ALA A 155 -10.71 2.58 7.17
N MET A 156 -11.50 2.71 6.11
CA MET A 156 -11.72 3.97 5.38
C MET A 156 -13.00 4.70 5.81
N HIS A 157 -13.76 4.17 6.77
CA HIS A 157 -15.08 4.68 7.18
C HIS A 157 -16.04 4.89 6.00
N MET A 158 -16.15 3.87 5.15
CA MET A 158 -16.97 3.90 3.94
C MET A 158 -17.98 2.77 3.92
N GLU A 159 -19.08 2.98 3.22
CA GLU A 159 -20.02 1.91 2.90
C GLU A 159 -19.38 0.86 1.97
N LEU A 160 -19.70 -0.41 2.18
CA LEU A 160 -19.18 -1.54 1.40
C LEU A 160 -19.40 -1.37 -0.13
N GLY A 161 -20.53 -0.81 -0.52
CA GLY A 161 -20.85 -0.48 -1.92
C GLY A 161 -19.89 0.56 -2.50
N THR A 162 -19.52 1.56 -1.69
CA THR A 162 -18.56 2.59 -2.05
C THR A 162 -17.16 2.01 -2.24
N VAL A 163 -16.71 1.12 -1.35
CA VAL A 163 -15.42 0.42 -1.48
C VAL A 163 -15.37 -0.36 -2.80
N LYS A 164 -16.39 -1.19 -3.10
CA LYS A 164 -16.47 -1.97 -4.35
C LYS A 164 -16.36 -1.06 -5.59
N SER A 165 -17.11 0.03 -5.62
CA SER A 165 -17.11 0.96 -6.74
C SER A 165 -15.78 1.69 -6.87
N ARG A 166 -15.14 2.10 -5.76
CA ARG A 166 -13.84 2.78 -5.77
C ARG A 166 -12.71 1.83 -6.19
N ILE A 167 -12.69 0.58 -5.75
CA ILE A 167 -11.72 -0.43 -6.24
C ILE A 167 -11.85 -0.59 -7.76
N SER A 168 -13.07 -0.77 -8.26
CA SER A 168 -13.31 -0.93 -9.69
C SER A 168 -12.82 0.28 -10.49
N ARG A 169 -13.18 1.49 -10.07
CA ARG A 169 -12.77 2.74 -10.73
C ARG A 169 -11.26 2.97 -10.60
N GLY A 170 -10.68 2.73 -9.43
CA GLY A 170 -9.23 2.86 -9.20
C GLY A 170 -8.42 1.95 -10.12
N ARG A 171 -8.85 0.69 -10.28
CA ARG A 171 -8.22 -0.23 -11.23
C ARG A 171 -8.32 0.26 -12.68
N VAL A 172 -9.44 0.85 -13.08
CA VAL A 172 -9.60 1.45 -14.42
C VAL A 172 -8.67 2.63 -14.60
N LEU A 173 -8.58 3.53 -13.61
CA LEU A 173 -7.69 4.69 -13.67
C LEU A 173 -6.22 4.26 -13.77
N LEU A 174 -5.78 3.30 -12.93
CA LEU A 174 -4.43 2.76 -12.96
C LEU A 174 -4.11 2.11 -14.31
N ARG A 175 -5.03 1.28 -14.82
CA ARG A 175 -4.87 0.65 -16.14
C ARG A 175 -4.74 1.68 -17.25
N ASN A 176 -5.56 2.73 -17.24
CA ASN A 176 -5.49 3.79 -18.26
C ASN A 176 -4.15 4.53 -18.20
N TYR A 177 -3.64 4.81 -16.99
CA TYR A 177 -2.31 5.40 -16.83
C TYR A 177 -1.23 4.50 -17.42
N LEU A 178 -1.20 3.22 -17.04
CA LEU A 178 -0.21 2.25 -17.52
C LEU A 178 -0.29 2.04 -19.03
N SER A 179 -1.49 2.07 -19.62
CA SER A 179 -1.67 1.97 -21.08
C SER A 179 -1.16 3.22 -21.80
N ALA A 180 -1.32 4.40 -21.22
CA ALA A 180 -0.84 5.66 -21.82
C ALA A 180 0.67 5.83 -21.71
N SER A 181 1.30 5.24 -20.68
CA SER A 181 2.76 5.29 -20.47
C SER A 181 3.57 4.37 -21.39
N GLY A 182 2.91 3.63 -22.29
CA GLY A 182 3.51 2.81 -23.37
C GLY A 182 3.91 1.39 -22.94
N ASN A 183 3.63 0.42 -23.79
CA ASN A 183 4.17 -0.97 -23.81
C ASN A 183 3.90 -1.93 -22.65
N PHE A 184 3.17 -1.55 -21.59
CA PHE A 184 2.91 -2.46 -20.47
C PHE A 184 2.08 -3.70 -20.87
N PHE A 185 1.24 -3.58 -21.89
CA PHE A 185 0.38 -4.69 -22.37
C PHE A 185 0.91 -5.45 -23.58
N ASP A 186 1.84 -4.89 -24.36
CA ASP A 186 2.41 -5.59 -25.52
C ASP A 186 3.30 -6.77 -25.11
N SER A 187 4.04 -6.65 -24.00
CA SER A 187 4.85 -7.74 -23.46
C SER A 187 4.02 -8.86 -22.84
N ALA A 188 2.86 -8.56 -22.25
CA ALA A 188 1.96 -9.55 -21.66
C ALA A 188 1.13 -10.28 -22.72
N SER A 189 0.69 -9.60 -23.78
CA SER A 189 -0.03 -10.19 -24.91
C SER A 189 0.82 -11.14 -25.73
N SER A 190 2.12 -10.86 -25.90
CA SER A 190 3.04 -11.72 -26.67
C SER A 190 3.24 -13.08 -25.98
N LYS A 191 3.28 -13.13 -24.64
CA LYS A 191 3.49 -14.39 -23.88
C LYS A 191 2.26 -15.32 -23.88
N VAL A 192 1.05 -14.77 -23.94
CA VAL A 192 -0.20 -15.56 -24.00
C VAL A 192 -0.41 -16.19 -25.38
N THR A 193 0.06 -15.54 -26.43
CA THR A 193 -0.09 -16.02 -27.81
C THR A 193 0.88 -17.15 -28.16
N GLU A 194 2.07 -17.17 -27.55
CA GLU A 194 3.04 -18.25 -27.75
C GLU A 194 2.67 -19.55 -27.03
N CYS A 195 2.03 -19.46 -25.85
CA CYS A 195 1.58 -20.64 -25.12
C CYS A 195 0.44 -21.40 -25.83
N ASN A 196 -0.37 -20.70 -26.63
CA ASN A 196 -1.51 -21.30 -27.34
C ASN A 196 -1.16 -21.85 -28.74
N ARG A 197 0.05 -21.54 -29.28
CA ARG A 197 0.51 -22.11 -30.56
C ARG A 197 1.24 -23.43 -30.44
N GLY A 198 1.69 -23.80 -29.23
CA GLY A 198 2.44 -25.04 -28.96
C GLY A 198 1.56 -26.30 -28.91
N GLU A 199 0.25 -26.18 -28.70
CA GLU A 199 -0.64 -27.34 -28.51
C GLU A 199 -1.43 -27.79 -29.76
N MET A 200 -1.33 -27.09 -30.87
CA MET A 200 -2.08 -27.44 -32.10
C MET A 200 -1.23 -28.10 -33.17
N SER A 201 0.02 -28.49 -32.91
CA SER A 201 0.90 -29.15 -33.90
C SER A 201 1.27 -30.61 -33.60
N ALA A 202 0.53 -31.26 -32.68
CA ALA A 202 0.70 -32.68 -32.40
C ALA A 202 -0.65 -33.42 -32.45
N LYS A 203 -1.19 -33.56 -33.64
CA LYS A 203 -2.12 -34.64 -34.04
C LYS A 203 -2.06 -34.89 -35.55
#